data_36217f7649d9a0a301f667e44a0be4e7
#
_entry.id   36217f7649d9a0a301f667e44a0be4e7
#
_cell.length_a   1.000
_cell.length_b   1.000
_cell.length_c   1.000
_cell.angle_alpha   90.00
_cell.angle_beta   90.00
_cell.angle_gamma   90.00
#
_symmetry.space_group_name_H-M   'P 1'
#
loop_
_entity.id
_entity.type
_entity.pdbx_description
1 polymer ?
#
loop_
_entity_poly.entity_id
_entity_poly.type
_entity_poly.pdbx_seq_one_letter_code
_entity_poly.pdbx_strand_id
1 'polypeptide(L)'
;MSLHRSQHEEFENRPDELEREEMIPRPRRKSRKKTIFFWILLILVIALGIGGHVLHEHYLNARKAADSVYAPNSVKKQRDVDRLLKKGKPISILLMGTDTGALGRSFKGRTDTMMVCVLNPKDKTMTLVSLPRDALVAINGYEQYYPSKLNSAYAYGGSATAVKTVQKYLNVPIDFYATINMGGLEGLINAVGGVDIKPLLSFSFAGYNFVKGKKTHMDGTEALQYCRMRDQDPLGDYGRQNRQRQVIMALAFKGVQLTSLLNDDFLNSLSKQLRTDLSFNNMVSLNMKYRVATHHMKSTHLQGTTQVIGEADFEVASRKNKQEITDVLRKALDLPHAETGDTLKGTDLESPNQLEGTGNSNDATTSTGQTYQTYQTPQYQGQY
;
A
#
# COMPACT_ATOMS: atom_id res chain seq x y z
N MET A 1 -86.27 49.29 -74.81
CA MET A 1 -85.64 50.20 -75.77
C MET A 1 -84.18 49.79 -75.93
N SER A 2 -84.00 49.10 -76.98
CA SER A 2 -83.22 49.42 -78.17
C SER A 2 -81.74 49.16 -78.00
N LEU A 3 -81.29 48.12 -78.58
CA LEU A 3 -80.62 47.95 -79.84
C LEU A 3 -79.09 48.12 -79.82
N HIS A 4 -78.46 47.14 -80.15
CA HIS A 4 -77.71 46.75 -81.39
C HIS A 4 -76.17 46.95 -81.21
N ARG A 5 -75.27 46.21 -81.66
CA ARG A 5 -75.10 45.25 -82.77
C ARG A 5 -73.55 44.94 -82.76
N SER A 6 -73.31 43.65 -82.88
CA SER A 6 -72.17 43.02 -83.57
C SER A 6 -71.18 43.83 -84.33
N GLN A 7 -69.96 43.44 -84.31
CA GLN A 7 -69.23 43.00 -85.50
C GLN A 7 -67.95 42.20 -85.16
N HIS A 8 -67.83 41.22 -85.99
CA HIS A 8 -66.70 40.35 -86.24
C HIS A 8 -65.45 41.11 -86.78
N GLU A 9 -64.36 40.41 -86.67
CA GLU A 9 -63.17 40.33 -87.56
C GLU A 9 -61.89 40.37 -86.68
N GLU A 10 -60.80 39.76 -86.91
CA GLU A 10 -60.38 38.75 -87.90
C GLU A 10 -59.03 38.17 -87.33
N PHE A 11 -58.70 37.00 -87.71
CA PHE A 11 -57.49 36.26 -87.41
C PHE A 11 -56.24 37.02 -87.85
N GLU A 12 -55.20 37.08 -86.99
CA GLU A 12 -53.81 37.04 -87.43
C GLU A 12 -52.91 36.25 -86.53
N ASN A 13 -52.40 35.15 -87.07
CA ASN A 13 -51.41 34.25 -86.53
C ASN A 13 -50.09 35.03 -86.24
N ARG A 14 -49.55 34.87 -84.97
CA ARG A 14 -48.14 34.99 -84.72
C ARG A 14 -47.64 33.80 -83.96
N PRO A 15 -46.43 33.27 -84.26
CA PRO A 15 -45.90 32.10 -83.68
C PRO A 15 -45.44 32.29 -82.26
N ASP A 16 -45.78 31.33 -81.42
CA ASP A 16 -45.28 31.21 -80.04
C ASP A 16 -43.75 31.09 -80.00
N GLU A 17 -43.09 32.11 -79.62
CA GLU A 17 -41.76 32.01 -79.04
C GLU A 17 -41.90 31.62 -77.58
N LEU A 18 -41.86 30.31 -77.35
CA LEU A 18 -41.66 29.74 -76.01
C LEU A 18 -40.28 30.12 -75.50
N GLU A 19 -40.21 31.18 -74.74
CA GLU A 19 -39.06 31.41 -73.84
C GLU A 19 -38.90 30.20 -72.92
N ARG A 20 -37.88 29.39 -73.18
CA ARG A 20 -37.37 28.41 -72.23
C ARG A 20 -36.71 29.17 -71.09
N GLU A 21 -37.48 29.43 -70.01
CA GLU A 21 -36.85 29.74 -68.72
C GLU A 21 -35.93 28.58 -68.34
N GLU A 22 -34.61 28.77 -68.44
CA GLU A 22 -33.61 27.91 -67.84
C GLU A 22 -33.89 27.85 -66.35
N MET A 23 -34.45 26.71 -65.87
CA MET A 23 -34.58 26.42 -64.45
C MET A 23 -33.19 26.32 -63.85
N ILE A 24 -32.70 27.40 -63.25
CA ILE A 24 -31.50 27.40 -62.40
C ILE A 24 -31.73 26.43 -61.27
N PRO A 25 -30.94 25.32 -61.12
CA PRO A 25 -31.15 24.35 -60.07
C PRO A 25 -30.91 25.02 -58.73
N ARG A 26 -31.94 25.15 -57.90
CA ARG A 26 -31.82 25.68 -56.53
C ARG A 26 -30.77 24.89 -55.77
N PRO A 27 -29.75 25.50 -55.14
CA PRO A 27 -28.73 24.76 -54.41
C PRO A 27 -29.39 23.97 -53.30
N ARG A 28 -29.21 22.63 -53.33
CA ARG A 28 -29.69 21.72 -52.29
C ARG A 28 -29.17 22.20 -50.95
N ARG A 29 -30.02 22.74 -50.09
CA ARG A 29 -29.75 23.16 -48.73
C ARG A 29 -29.20 21.98 -47.95
N LYS A 30 -27.85 21.85 -47.85
CA LYS A 30 -27.19 20.80 -47.05
C LYS A 30 -27.80 20.85 -45.67
N SER A 31 -28.38 19.73 -45.23
CA SER A 31 -29.06 19.61 -43.93
C SER A 31 -28.11 20.07 -42.84
N ARG A 32 -28.35 21.22 -42.20
CA ARG A 32 -27.60 21.71 -41.03
C ARG A 32 -27.39 20.66 -39.95
N LYS A 33 -28.38 19.75 -39.82
CA LYS A 33 -28.31 18.61 -38.88
C LYS A 33 -27.14 17.67 -39.17
N LYS A 34 -26.84 17.34 -40.44
CA LYS A 34 -25.71 16.48 -40.83
C LYS A 34 -24.37 17.18 -40.56
N THR A 35 -24.29 18.47 -40.77
CA THR A 35 -23.08 19.29 -40.52
C THR A 35 -22.82 19.40 -39.01
N ILE A 36 -23.84 19.66 -38.18
CA ILE A 36 -23.74 19.69 -36.72
C ILE A 36 -23.31 18.31 -36.17
N PHE A 37 -23.92 17.24 -36.69
CA PHE A 37 -23.53 15.87 -36.29
C PHE A 37 -22.06 15.57 -36.62
N PHE A 38 -21.58 15.99 -37.80
CA PHE A 38 -20.19 15.82 -38.18
C PHE A 38 -19.23 16.57 -37.24
N TRP A 39 -19.56 17.81 -36.86
CA TRP A 39 -18.74 18.60 -35.92
C TRP A 39 -18.74 17.99 -34.50
N ILE A 40 -19.88 17.49 -34.02
CA ILE A 40 -19.98 16.79 -32.74
C ILE A 40 -19.11 15.51 -32.76
N LEU A 41 -19.21 14.73 -33.85
CA LEU A 41 -18.39 13.52 -34.00
C LEU A 41 -16.89 13.85 -34.05
N LEU A 42 -16.51 14.91 -34.78
CA LEU A 42 -15.12 15.36 -34.85
C LEU A 42 -14.59 15.79 -33.48
N ILE A 43 -15.36 16.58 -32.72
CA ILE A 43 -15.01 16.99 -31.34
C ILE A 43 -14.85 15.77 -30.43
N LEU A 44 -15.75 14.78 -30.54
CA LEU A 44 -15.69 13.55 -29.78
C LEU A 44 -14.41 12.75 -30.10
N VAL A 45 -14.04 12.62 -31.37
CA VAL A 45 -12.82 11.93 -31.81
C VAL A 45 -11.57 12.65 -31.30
N ILE A 46 -11.56 13.98 -31.39
CA ILE A 46 -10.44 14.78 -30.85
C ILE A 46 -10.35 14.63 -29.33
N ALA A 47 -11.48 14.71 -28.60
CA ALA A 47 -11.51 14.51 -27.14
C ALA A 47 -11.04 13.11 -26.74
N LEU A 48 -11.43 12.06 -27.47
CA LEU A 48 -10.95 10.70 -27.27
C LEU A 48 -9.45 10.57 -27.57
N GLY A 49 -8.97 11.23 -28.62
CA GLY A 49 -7.54 11.26 -28.96
C GLY A 49 -6.68 11.94 -27.87
N ILE A 50 -7.12 13.11 -27.40
CA ILE A 50 -6.45 13.84 -26.30
C ILE A 50 -6.52 13.01 -25.01
N GLY A 51 -7.71 12.49 -24.66
CA GLY A 51 -7.88 11.64 -23.48
C GLY A 51 -7.02 10.37 -23.53
N GLY A 52 -6.94 9.74 -24.70
CA GLY A 52 -6.08 8.58 -24.93
C GLY A 52 -4.59 8.90 -24.79
N HIS A 53 -4.16 10.06 -25.31
CA HIS A 53 -2.77 10.51 -25.17
C HIS A 53 -2.41 10.80 -23.71
N VAL A 54 -3.25 11.53 -22.98
CA VAL A 54 -3.05 11.84 -21.56
C VAL A 54 -2.99 10.56 -20.72
N LEU A 55 -3.91 9.61 -20.95
CA LEU A 55 -3.89 8.32 -20.27
C LEU A 55 -2.62 7.51 -20.59
N HIS A 56 -2.14 7.58 -21.82
CA HIS A 56 -0.91 6.91 -22.22
C HIS A 56 0.32 7.48 -21.51
N GLU A 57 0.44 8.81 -21.42
CA GLU A 57 1.53 9.49 -20.69
C GLU A 57 1.51 9.11 -19.19
N HIS A 58 0.34 9.14 -18.54
CA HIS A 58 0.23 8.73 -17.15
C HIS A 58 0.59 7.24 -16.96
N TYR A 59 0.20 6.36 -17.87
CA TYR A 59 0.61 4.96 -17.86
C TYR A 59 2.13 4.81 -17.94
N LEU A 60 2.78 5.55 -18.84
CA LEU A 60 4.24 5.50 -18.99
C LEU A 60 4.95 6.05 -17.74
N ASN A 61 4.46 7.12 -17.13
CA ASN A 61 5.01 7.69 -15.90
C ASN A 61 4.86 6.72 -14.73
N ALA A 62 3.69 6.11 -14.55
CA ALA A 62 3.46 5.08 -13.54
C ALA A 62 4.38 3.87 -13.73
N ARG A 63 4.59 3.43 -14.98
CA ARG A 63 5.49 2.33 -15.29
C ARG A 63 6.94 2.70 -14.97
N LYS A 64 7.42 3.89 -15.38
CA LYS A 64 8.77 4.38 -15.05
C LYS A 64 8.98 4.45 -13.52
N ALA A 65 7.99 4.95 -12.78
CA ALA A 65 8.05 4.99 -11.33
C ALA A 65 8.13 3.57 -10.71
N ALA A 66 7.31 2.64 -11.19
CA ALA A 66 7.34 1.24 -10.75
C ALA A 66 8.69 0.57 -11.09
N ASP A 67 9.23 0.80 -12.29
CA ASP A 67 10.53 0.25 -12.69
C ASP A 67 11.68 0.83 -11.84
N SER A 68 11.57 2.09 -11.39
CA SER A 68 12.57 2.76 -10.53
C SER A 68 12.59 2.24 -9.09
N VAL A 69 11.46 1.75 -8.58
CA VAL A 69 11.35 1.15 -7.24
C VAL A 69 11.61 -0.36 -7.26
N TYR A 70 11.61 -0.96 -8.45
CA TYR A 70 11.79 -2.39 -8.61
C TYR A 70 13.20 -2.82 -8.23
N ALA A 71 13.30 -3.61 -7.17
CA ALA A 71 14.56 -4.11 -6.62
C ALA A 71 14.38 -5.60 -6.25
N PRO A 72 14.42 -6.51 -7.24
CA PRO A 72 14.24 -7.93 -6.97
C PRO A 72 15.37 -8.45 -6.11
N ASN A 73 15.04 -9.34 -5.18
CA ASN A 73 16.01 -10.03 -4.36
C ASN A 73 16.27 -11.47 -4.86
N SER A 74 17.32 -12.10 -4.34
CA SER A 74 17.72 -13.47 -4.74
C SER A 74 16.92 -14.58 -4.02
N VAL A 75 15.82 -14.27 -3.35
CA VAL A 75 15.03 -15.26 -2.61
C VAL A 75 14.17 -16.05 -3.59
N LYS A 76 14.36 -17.36 -3.63
CA LYS A 76 13.46 -18.24 -4.36
C LYS A 76 12.06 -18.19 -3.71
N LYS A 77 11.06 -17.83 -4.50
CA LYS A 77 9.67 -17.81 -4.03
C LYS A 77 9.23 -19.20 -3.61
N GLN A 78 8.61 -19.33 -2.44
CA GLN A 78 8.09 -20.61 -1.93
C GLN A 78 6.77 -21.00 -2.59
N ARG A 79 6.10 -20.03 -3.25
CA ARG A 79 4.83 -20.21 -3.96
C ARG A 79 4.92 -19.64 -5.38
N ASP A 80 4.08 -20.15 -6.26
CA ASP A 80 3.92 -19.59 -7.62
C ASP A 80 3.10 -18.29 -7.55
N VAL A 81 3.80 -17.17 -7.33
CA VAL A 81 3.18 -15.85 -7.11
C VAL A 81 2.41 -15.35 -8.33
N ASP A 82 2.85 -15.65 -9.55
CA ASP A 82 2.15 -15.26 -10.77
C ASP A 82 0.80 -15.96 -10.87
N ARG A 83 0.75 -17.23 -10.54
CA ARG A 83 -0.50 -17.99 -10.48
C ARG A 83 -1.42 -17.49 -9.39
N LEU A 84 -0.88 -17.14 -8.21
CA LEU A 84 -1.66 -16.57 -7.11
C LEU A 84 -2.32 -15.25 -7.54
N LEU A 85 -1.54 -14.33 -8.13
CA LEU A 85 -2.05 -13.04 -8.60
C LEU A 85 -3.09 -13.20 -9.71
N LYS A 86 -2.83 -14.09 -10.69
CA LYS A 86 -3.80 -14.38 -11.77
C LYS A 86 -5.14 -14.88 -11.22
N LYS A 87 -5.11 -15.70 -10.18
CA LYS A 87 -6.30 -16.32 -9.57
C LYS A 87 -6.91 -15.50 -8.43
N GLY A 88 -6.35 -14.34 -8.06
CA GLY A 88 -6.79 -13.56 -6.90
C GLY A 88 -6.72 -14.34 -5.58
N LYS A 89 -5.70 -15.20 -5.43
CA LYS A 89 -5.47 -15.96 -4.20
C LYS A 89 -4.73 -15.11 -3.17
N PRO A 90 -4.86 -15.42 -1.86
CA PRO A 90 -4.17 -14.65 -0.83
C PRO A 90 -2.65 -14.59 -1.04
N ILE A 91 -2.07 -13.41 -0.82
CA ILE A 91 -0.62 -13.17 -0.89
C ILE A 91 -0.11 -12.52 0.38
N SER A 92 1.19 -12.66 0.63
CA SER A 92 1.91 -12.06 1.74
C SER A 92 2.97 -11.07 1.27
N ILE A 93 3.10 -9.96 1.98
CA ILE A 93 4.10 -8.92 1.71
C ILE A 93 4.80 -8.59 3.03
N LEU A 94 6.14 -8.67 3.07
CA LEU A 94 6.93 -8.17 4.19
C LEU A 94 7.14 -6.66 4.00
N LEU A 95 6.52 -5.87 4.85
CA LEU A 95 6.66 -4.42 4.89
C LEU A 95 7.76 -4.06 5.88
N MET A 96 8.72 -3.23 5.46
CA MET A 96 9.85 -2.81 6.27
C MET A 96 10.00 -1.29 6.21
N GLY A 97 10.17 -0.65 7.36
CA GLY A 97 10.53 0.75 7.47
C GLY A 97 12.00 0.88 7.88
N THR A 98 12.80 1.61 7.11
CA THR A 98 14.21 1.88 7.43
C THR A 98 14.41 3.32 7.81
N ASP A 99 15.27 3.58 8.76
CA ASP A 99 15.67 4.95 9.18
C ASP A 99 16.83 5.51 8.34
N THR A 100 17.15 4.86 7.25
CA THR A 100 18.24 5.21 6.35
C THR A 100 17.77 6.16 5.28
N GLY A 101 18.28 7.36 5.23
CA GLY A 101 17.96 8.36 4.20
C GLY A 101 17.69 9.75 4.76
N ALA A 102 17.31 9.91 6.02
CA ALA A 102 17.48 11.16 6.71
C ALA A 102 18.97 11.46 6.72
N LEU A 103 19.42 12.53 6.08
CA LEU A 103 20.83 12.93 6.00
C LEU A 103 21.71 12.19 4.97
N GLY A 104 21.13 11.72 3.84
CA GLY A 104 21.92 11.14 2.74
C GLY A 104 22.46 9.73 2.99
N ARG A 105 21.96 9.02 4.00
CA ARG A 105 22.33 7.61 4.25
C ARG A 105 21.73 6.68 3.19
N SER A 106 22.50 5.70 2.72
CA SER A 106 22.02 4.66 1.81
C SER A 106 20.98 3.76 2.48
N PHE A 107 20.22 2.97 1.69
CA PHE A 107 19.26 1.94 2.18
C PHE A 107 19.92 0.81 3.03
N LYS A 108 21.15 0.98 3.47
CA LYS A 108 21.88 0.06 4.35
C LYS A 108 21.72 0.50 5.81
N GLY A 109 20.72 0.02 6.49
CA GLY A 109 20.52 0.29 7.91
C GLY A 109 19.64 -0.78 8.54
N ARG A 110 19.29 -0.58 9.82
CA ARG A 110 18.34 -1.46 10.50
C ARG A 110 16.91 -1.07 10.12
N THR A 111 16.02 -2.05 10.19
CA THR A 111 14.59 -1.82 10.00
C THR A 111 13.95 -1.51 11.35
N ASP A 112 13.42 -0.30 11.52
CA ASP A 112 12.72 0.09 12.76
C ASP A 112 11.26 -0.36 12.80
N THR A 113 10.71 -0.73 11.66
CA THR A 113 9.36 -1.28 11.52
C THR A 113 9.41 -2.52 10.63
N MET A 114 8.84 -3.62 11.12
CA MET A 114 8.69 -4.86 10.36
C MET A 114 7.27 -5.40 10.53
N MET A 115 6.58 -5.65 9.43
CA MET A 115 5.21 -6.16 9.43
C MET A 115 5.00 -7.17 8.30
N VAL A 116 4.24 -8.22 8.58
CA VAL A 116 3.73 -9.11 7.53
C VAL A 116 2.29 -8.67 7.21
N CYS A 117 2.05 -8.29 5.97
CA CYS A 117 0.75 -7.95 5.43
C CYS A 117 0.24 -9.11 4.58
N VAL A 118 -0.93 -9.65 4.89
CA VAL A 118 -1.62 -10.63 4.04
C VAL A 118 -2.86 -9.97 3.43
N LEU A 119 -2.95 -10.03 2.09
CA LEU A 119 -4.10 -9.58 1.34
C LEU A 119 -4.91 -10.78 0.87
N ASN A 120 -6.13 -10.92 1.35
CA ASN A 120 -7.06 -11.99 0.97
C ASN A 120 -8.30 -11.40 0.26
N PRO A 121 -8.33 -11.38 -1.09
CA PRO A 121 -9.46 -10.82 -1.83
C PRO A 121 -10.76 -11.58 -1.64
N LYS A 122 -10.68 -12.91 -1.44
CA LYS A 122 -11.86 -13.76 -1.23
C LYS A 122 -12.62 -13.36 0.03
N ASP A 123 -11.90 -13.18 1.12
CA ASP A 123 -12.47 -12.80 2.42
C ASP A 123 -12.59 -11.27 2.58
N LYS A 124 -12.17 -10.52 1.55
CA LYS A 124 -12.12 -9.04 1.55
C LYS A 124 -11.36 -8.50 2.77
N THR A 125 -10.32 -9.21 3.20
CA THR A 125 -9.61 -8.94 4.45
C THR A 125 -8.13 -8.70 4.21
N MET A 126 -7.60 -7.66 4.84
CA MET A 126 -6.18 -7.43 5.04
C MET A 126 -5.82 -7.79 6.47
N THR A 127 -4.84 -8.67 6.64
CA THR A 127 -4.29 -9.04 7.95
C THR A 127 -2.89 -8.47 8.09
N LEU A 128 -2.67 -7.70 9.14
CA LEU A 128 -1.38 -7.09 9.47
C LEU A 128 -0.85 -7.66 10.76
N VAL A 129 0.38 -8.15 10.73
CA VAL A 129 1.10 -8.63 11.90
C VAL A 129 2.39 -7.85 12.07
N SER A 130 2.51 -7.05 13.14
CA SER A 130 3.76 -6.39 13.50
C SER A 130 4.70 -7.36 14.17
N LEU A 131 5.98 -7.29 13.80
CA LEU A 131 7.06 -8.06 14.42
C LEU A 131 7.94 -7.11 15.22
N PRO A 132 8.29 -7.42 16.49
CA PRO A 132 9.21 -6.60 17.26
C PRO A 132 10.56 -6.50 16.53
N ARG A 133 11.05 -5.28 16.34
CA ARG A 133 12.38 -5.06 15.72
C ARG A 133 13.51 -5.71 16.50
N ASP A 134 13.35 -5.75 17.84
CA ASP A 134 14.32 -6.32 18.78
C ASP A 134 14.05 -7.80 19.08
N ALA A 135 13.18 -8.49 18.28
CA ALA A 135 12.90 -9.91 18.45
C ALA A 135 14.20 -10.72 18.36
N LEU A 136 14.40 -11.60 19.34
CA LEU A 136 15.56 -12.51 19.39
C LEU A 136 15.45 -13.55 18.27
N VAL A 137 16.46 -13.57 17.40
CA VAL A 137 16.50 -14.51 16.26
C VAL A 137 17.95 -14.89 15.91
N ALA A 138 18.11 -16.08 15.30
CA ALA A 138 19.28 -16.38 14.49
C ALA A 138 19.00 -15.91 13.06
N ILE A 139 19.80 -15.00 12.53
CA ILE A 139 19.62 -14.42 11.21
C ILE A 139 20.05 -15.43 10.15
N ASN A 140 19.17 -15.72 9.18
CA ASN A 140 19.44 -16.69 8.13
C ASN A 140 20.67 -16.32 7.29
N GLY A 141 21.66 -17.22 7.29
CA GLY A 141 22.95 -17.04 6.61
C GLY A 141 23.97 -16.23 7.41
N TYR A 142 23.64 -15.85 8.63
CA TYR A 142 24.49 -15.09 9.56
C TYR A 142 24.33 -15.62 11.01
N GLU A 143 24.09 -16.91 11.14
CA GLU A 143 23.84 -17.58 12.43
C GLU A 143 25.00 -17.49 13.42
N GLN A 144 26.21 -17.23 12.93
CA GLN A 144 27.38 -16.99 13.77
C GLN A 144 27.27 -15.74 14.66
N TYR A 145 26.40 -14.79 14.31
CA TYR A 145 26.15 -13.57 15.09
C TYR A 145 24.97 -13.70 16.07
N TYR A 146 24.53 -14.93 16.34
CA TYR A 146 23.52 -15.16 17.38
C TYR A 146 24.10 -14.90 18.78
N PRO A 147 23.37 -14.21 19.70
CA PRO A 147 22.02 -13.70 19.57
C PRO A 147 21.93 -12.41 18.74
N SER A 148 20.94 -12.32 17.86
CA SER A 148 20.75 -11.16 17.01
C SER A 148 19.31 -10.64 17.08
N LYS A 149 19.15 -9.31 16.86
CA LYS A 149 17.85 -8.68 16.73
C LYS A 149 17.32 -8.84 15.30
N LEU A 150 16.03 -9.07 15.15
CA LEU A 150 15.38 -9.25 13.86
C LEU A 150 15.65 -8.11 12.86
N ASN A 151 15.71 -6.87 13.35
CA ASN A 151 15.99 -5.69 12.54
C ASN A 151 17.39 -5.67 11.92
N SER A 152 18.33 -6.44 12.48
CA SER A 152 19.70 -6.56 11.96
C SER A 152 19.76 -7.43 10.69
N ALA A 153 18.72 -8.24 10.42
CA ALA A 153 18.67 -9.07 9.22
C ALA A 153 18.78 -8.24 7.93
N TYR A 154 18.11 -7.09 7.91
CA TYR A 154 18.21 -6.17 6.77
C TYR A 154 19.60 -5.52 6.65
N ALA A 155 20.22 -5.16 7.78
CA ALA A 155 21.56 -4.57 7.79
C ALA A 155 22.63 -5.55 7.27
N TYR A 156 22.50 -6.85 7.56
CA TYR A 156 23.49 -7.87 7.15
C TYR A 156 23.35 -8.26 5.68
N GLY A 157 22.14 -8.51 5.20
CA GLY A 157 21.96 -9.03 3.84
C GLY A 157 20.74 -8.47 3.10
N GLY A 158 20.27 -7.27 3.47
CA GLY A 158 19.20 -6.56 2.83
C GLY A 158 17.86 -7.28 2.91
N SER A 159 16.98 -6.99 1.95
CA SER A 159 15.64 -7.57 1.87
C SER A 159 15.64 -9.10 1.77
N ALA A 160 16.63 -9.68 1.09
CA ALA A 160 16.74 -11.14 0.94
C ALA A 160 16.89 -11.85 2.29
N THR A 161 17.83 -11.38 3.11
CA THR A 161 18.07 -11.95 4.44
C THR A 161 16.91 -11.70 5.39
N ALA A 162 16.31 -10.50 5.36
CA ALA A 162 15.13 -10.19 6.17
C ALA A 162 13.95 -11.13 5.81
N VAL A 163 13.66 -11.31 4.52
CA VAL A 163 12.59 -12.22 4.06
C VAL A 163 12.87 -13.65 4.51
N LYS A 164 14.08 -14.19 4.26
CA LYS A 164 14.44 -15.55 4.66
C LYS A 164 14.35 -15.76 6.18
N THR A 165 14.80 -14.78 6.96
CA THR A 165 14.75 -14.83 8.43
C THR A 165 13.30 -14.87 8.91
N VAL A 166 12.42 -13.98 8.41
CA VAL A 166 11.01 -13.98 8.79
C VAL A 166 10.29 -15.26 8.36
N GLN A 167 10.54 -15.75 7.15
CA GLN A 167 9.99 -17.03 6.67
C GLN A 167 10.37 -18.20 7.58
N LYS A 168 11.65 -18.28 7.98
CA LYS A 168 12.16 -19.31 8.87
C LYS A 168 11.62 -19.13 10.30
N TYR A 169 11.52 -17.89 10.79
CA TYR A 169 11.05 -17.57 12.15
C TYR A 169 9.59 -17.92 12.38
N LEU A 170 8.71 -17.69 11.39
CA LEU A 170 7.27 -17.91 11.52
C LEU A 170 6.75 -19.11 10.70
N ASN A 171 7.60 -19.78 9.92
CA ASN A 171 7.18 -20.81 8.99
C ASN A 171 5.99 -20.38 8.09
N VAL A 172 6.09 -19.17 7.54
CA VAL A 172 5.09 -18.55 6.66
C VAL A 172 5.76 -18.07 5.38
N PRO A 173 5.25 -18.42 4.19
CA PRO A 173 5.81 -17.91 2.94
C PRO A 173 5.63 -16.40 2.85
N ILE A 174 6.65 -15.71 2.36
CA ILE A 174 6.62 -14.29 2.01
C ILE A 174 6.75 -14.18 0.48
N ASP A 175 5.67 -13.72 -0.15
CA ASP A 175 5.59 -13.65 -1.61
C ASP A 175 6.31 -12.42 -2.16
N PHE A 176 6.19 -11.29 -1.47
CA PHE A 176 6.81 -10.02 -1.86
C PHE A 176 7.36 -9.28 -0.64
N TYR A 177 8.17 -8.27 -0.92
CA TYR A 177 8.57 -7.32 0.09
C TYR A 177 8.40 -5.87 -0.39
N ALA A 178 8.28 -4.94 0.56
CA ALA A 178 8.38 -3.52 0.31
C ALA A 178 9.15 -2.87 1.45
N THR A 179 10.16 -2.06 1.11
CA THR A 179 10.95 -1.29 2.06
C THR A 179 10.70 0.18 1.83
N ILE A 180 10.25 0.89 2.86
CA ILE A 180 10.02 2.34 2.84
C ILE A 180 11.08 3.01 3.69
N ASN A 181 11.71 4.04 3.14
CA ASN A 181 12.55 4.92 3.91
C ASN A 181 11.67 5.87 4.75
N MET A 182 11.76 5.76 6.07
CA MET A 182 10.97 6.58 7.01
C MET A 182 11.32 8.07 6.93
N GLY A 183 12.54 8.43 6.51
CA GLY A 183 12.92 9.81 6.26
C GLY A 183 12.17 10.46 5.10
N GLY A 184 11.67 9.65 4.16
CA GLY A 184 10.84 10.11 3.04
C GLY A 184 9.34 9.99 3.25
N LEU A 185 8.91 9.44 4.40
CA LEU A 185 7.48 9.24 4.71
C LEU A 185 6.71 10.57 4.69
N GLU A 186 7.32 11.63 5.18
CA GLU A 186 6.76 12.99 5.17
C GLU A 186 6.43 13.45 3.74
N GLY A 187 7.38 13.31 2.82
CA GLY A 187 7.19 13.68 1.42
C GLY A 187 6.12 12.85 0.71
N LEU A 188 6.06 11.54 1.01
CA LEU A 188 5.01 10.67 0.47
C LEU A 188 3.62 11.06 0.95
N ILE A 189 3.48 11.38 2.24
CA ILE A 189 2.20 11.80 2.82
C ILE A 189 1.77 13.14 2.23
N ASN A 190 2.68 14.10 2.10
CA ASN A 190 2.37 15.40 1.49
C ASN A 190 1.94 15.24 0.02
N ALA A 191 2.61 14.36 -0.72
CA ALA A 191 2.30 14.13 -2.14
C ALA A 191 0.92 13.47 -2.39
N VAL A 192 0.37 12.72 -1.41
CA VAL A 192 -1.02 12.23 -1.47
C VAL A 192 -2.03 13.20 -0.84
N GLY A 193 -1.60 14.40 -0.46
CA GLY A 193 -2.45 15.41 0.16
C GLY A 193 -2.80 15.08 1.62
N GLY A 194 -1.87 14.53 2.39
CA GLY A 194 -2.06 14.17 3.79
C GLY A 194 -2.74 12.82 4.01
N VAL A 195 -2.88 12.40 5.26
CA VAL A 195 -3.55 11.15 5.67
C VAL A 195 -4.57 11.40 6.78
N ASP A 196 -5.66 10.62 6.78
CA ASP A 196 -6.69 10.70 7.81
C ASP A 196 -6.47 9.59 8.84
N ILE A 197 -6.26 9.96 10.09
CA ILE A 197 -5.96 9.03 11.19
C ILE A 197 -6.88 9.29 12.37
N LYS A 198 -7.30 8.22 13.03
CA LYS A 198 -7.93 8.27 14.36
C LYS A 198 -6.89 7.87 15.40
N PRO A 199 -6.29 8.81 16.17
CA PRO A 199 -5.26 8.47 17.13
C PRO A 199 -5.74 7.45 18.17
N LEU A 200 -4.84 6.53 18.54
CA LEU A 200 -5.11 5.49 19.55
C LEU A 200 -4.98 6.01 20.98
N LEU A 201 -4.27 7.12 21.16
CA LEU A 201 -3.97 7.74 22.43
C LEU A 201 -4.08 9.26 22.31
N SER A 202 -4.49 9.95 23.38
CA SER A 202 -4.39 11.41 23.46
C SER A 202 -3.05 11.80 24.02
N PHE A 203 -2.31 12.67 23.31
CA PHE A 203 -1.00 13.19 23.73
C PHE A 203 -0.64 14.47 22.95
N SER A 204 0.34 15.22 23.49
CA SER A 204 0.94 16.36 22.81
C SER A 204 2.42 16.05 22.56
N PHE A 205 2.89 16.28 21.34
CA PHE A 205 4.27 16.03 20.97
C PHE A 205 4.74 16.98 19.87
N ALA A 206 5.91 17.58 20.04
CA ALA A 206 6.52 18.50 19.07
C ALA A 206 5.58 19.62 18.58
N GLY A 207 4.75 20.17 19.48
CA GLY A 207 3.81 21.25 19.17
C GLY A 207 2.46 20.82 18.59
N TYR A 208 2.24 19.53 18.36
CA TYR A 208 0.98 18.95 17.85
C TYR A 208 0.17 18.30 18.97
N ASN A 209 -1.16 18.33 18.84
CA ASN A 209 -2.09 17.75 19.79
C ASN A 209 -2.91 16.66 19.13
N PHE A 210 -2.79 15.43 19.63
CA PHE A 210 -3.50 14.26 19.13
C PHE A 210 -4.58 13.84 20.12
N VAL A 211 -5.81 13.68 19.64
CA VAL A 211 -6.96 13.32 20.49
C VAL A 211 -7.46 11.92 20.11
N LYS A 212 -7.47 11.01 21.09
CA LYS A 212 -7.92 9.62 20.92
C LYS A 212 -9.29 9.55 20.23
N GLY A 213 -9.38 8.76 19.16
CA GLY A 213 -10.62 8.49 18.44
C GLY A 213 -11.14 9.62 17.55
N LYS A 214 -10.59 10.84 17.65
CA LYS A 214 -10.98 11.96 16.78
C LYS A 214 -10.29 11.79 15.42
N LYS A 215 -11.06 11.70 14.34
CA LYS A 215 -10.49 11.68 12.98
C LYS A 215 -9.76 13.00 12.74
N THR A 216 -8.46 12.91 12.50
CA THR A 216 -7.56 14.05 12.27
C THR A 216 -6.92 13.87 10.90
N HIS A 217 -6.99 14.90 10.07
CA HIS A 217 -6.21 15.00 8.84
C HIS A 217 -4.83 15.50 9.20
N MET A 218 -3.81 14.72 8.86
CA MET A 218 -2.41 15.00 9.16
C MET A 218 -1.64 15.19 7.87
N ASP A 219 -0.87 16.26 7.79
CA ASP A 219 0.18 16.41 6.77
C ASP A 219 1.38 15.49 7.09
N GLY A 220 2.41 15.54 6.25
CA GLY A 220 3.59 14.68 6.43
C GLY A 220 4.34 14.96 7.72
N THR A 221 4.48 16.24 8.11
CA THR A 221 5.19 16.63 9.33
C THR A 221 4.44 16.18 10.57
N GLU A 222 3.13 16.44 10.64
CA GLU A 222 2.28 16.04 11.75
C GLU A 222 2.24 14.50 11.90
N ALA A 223 2.06 13.77 10.79
CA ALA A 223 2.08 12.32 10.79
C ALA A 223 3.43 11.73 11.23
N LEU A 224 4.54 12.38 10.87
CA LEU A 224 5.86 11.97 11.32
C LEU A 224 6.03 12.17 12.83
N GLN A 225 5.56 13.28 13.41
CA GLN A 225 5.59 13.50 14.85
C GLN A 225 4.66 12.52 15.58
N TYR A 226 3.49 12.22 15.02
CA TYR A 226 2.60 11.17 15.54
C TYR A 226 3.32 9.81 15.64
N CYS A 227 4.14 9.46 14.66
CA CYS A 227 4.94 8.23 14.64
C CYS A 227 6.10 8.23 15.64
N ARG A 228 6.69 9.39 15.93
CA ARG A 228 7.94 9.49 16.71
C ARG A 228 7.73 9.41 18.21
N MET A 229 6.59 9.87 18.72
CA MET A 229 6.31 9.87 20.16
C MET A 229 6.47 8.45 20.73
N ARG A 230 7.13 8.34 21.88
CA ARG A 230 7.37 7.07 22.57
C ARG A 230 7.08 7.18 24.06
N ASP A 231 7.59 8.21 24.71
CA ASP A 231 7.73 8.27 26.18
C ASP A 231 6.39 8.48 26.91
N GLN A 232 5.37 9.01 26.23
CA GLN A 232 4.03 9.22 26.81
C GLN A 232 3.07 8.04 26.54
N ASP A 233 3.54 6.97 25.86
CA ASP A 233 2.71 5.81 25.55
C ASP A 233 2.87 4.74 26.61
N PRO A 234 1.78 4.34 27.32
CA PRO A 234 1.83 3.24 28.28
C PRO A 234 2.31 1.91 27.71
N LEU A 235 2.19 1.72 26.39
CA LEU A 235 2.66 0.54 25.67
C LEU A 235 4.11 0.69 25.17
N GLY A 236 4.78 1.79 25.46
CA GLY A 236 6.16 2.05 25.06
C GLY A 236 6.40 1.85 23.56
N ASP A 237 7.34 0.99 23.21
CA ASP A 237 7.69 0.72 21.81
C ASP A 237 6.55 0.08 20.99
N TYR A 238 5.73 -0.76 21.59
CA TYR A 238 4.55 -1.34 20.94
C TYR A 238 3.53 -0.27 20.54
N GLY A 239 3.33 0.73 21.38
CA GLY A 239 2.46 1.88 21.08
C GLY A 239 2.99 2.70 19.89
N ARG A 240 4.31 2.93 19.83
CA ARG A 240 4.96 3.57 18.68
C ARG A 240 4.77 2.75 17.41
N GLN A 241 5.00 1.44 17.44
CA GLN A 241 4.77 0.54 16.31
C GLN A 241 3.31 0.57 15.82
N ASN A 242 2.34 0.67 16.74
CA ASN A 242 0.94 0.80 16.40
C ASN A 242 0.65 2.09 15.63
N ARG A 243 1.22 3.23 16.05
CA ARG A 243 1.07 4.51 15.34
C ARG A 243 1.75 4.51 13.97
N GLN A 244 2.97 3.98 13.87
CA GLN A 244 3.64 3.80 12.58
C GLN A 244 2.81 2.95 11.62
N ARG A 245 2.23 1.85 12.11
CA ARG A 245 1.33 1.01 11.33
C ARG A 245 0.10 1.78 10.83
N GLN A 246 -0.54 2.59 11.69
CA GLN A 246 -1.68 3.41 11.26
C GLN A 246 -1.30 4.36 10.12
N VAL A 247 -0.17 5.05 10.23
CA VAL A 247 0.29 6.00 9.20
C VAL A 247 0.63 5.30 7.89
N ILE A 248 1.40 4.19 7.95
CA ILE A 248 1.75 3.41 6.76
C ILE A 248 0.50 2.89 6.06
N MET A 249 -0.50 2.45 6.84
CA MET A 249 -1.75 1.96 6.28
C MET A 249 -2.59 3.07 5.65
N ALA A 250 -2.72 4.20 6.33
CA ALA A 250 -3.44 5.35 5.78
C ALA A 250 -2.80 5.85 4.48
N LEU A 251 -1.45 5.88 4.42
CA LEU A 251 -0.71 6.19 3.20
C LEU A 251 -0.95 5.14 2.10
N ALA A 252 -0.90 3.85 2.44
CA ALA A 252 -1.14 2.77 1.46
C ALA A 252 -2.55 2.86 0.87
N PHE A 253 -3.58 3.11 1.69
CA PHE A 253 -4.95 3.30 1.21
C PHE A 253 -5.11 4.50 0.27
N LYS A 254 -4.48 5.63 0.59
CA LYS A 254 -4.48 6.79 -0.30
C LYS A 254 -3.65 6.56 -1.56
N GLY A 255 -2.49 5.92 -1.43
CA GLY A 255 -1.58 5.65 -2.54
C GLY A 255 -2.17 4.73 -3.63
N VAL A 256 -3.11 3.83 -3.27
CA VAL A 256 -3.78 2.98 -4.27
C VAL A 256 -4.99 3.65 -4.95
N GLN A 257 -5.33 4.89 -4.59
CA GLN A 257 -6.38 5.64 -5.28
C GLN A 257 -5.89 6.08 -6.67
N LEU A 258 -6.79 6.10 -7.63
CA LEU A 258 -6.46 6.48 -9.00
C LEU A 258 -5.86 7.90 -9.09
N THR A 259 -6.36 8.83 -8.28
CA THR A 259 -5.87 10.21 -8.20
C THR A 259 -4.40 10.29 -7.79
N SER A 260 -3.96 9.44 -6.85
CA SER A 260 -2.55 9.38 -6.43
C SER A 260 -1.65 8.76 -7.50
N LEU A 261 -2.14 7.74 -8.21
CA LEU A 261 -1.40 7.11 -9.31
C LEU A 261 -1.24 8.01 -10.55
N LEU A 262 -2.07 9.05 -10.67
CA LEU A 262 -1.98 10.08 -11.69
C LEU A 262 -1.19 11.33 -11.24
N ASN A 263 -0.68 11.33 -10.00
CA ASN A 263 0.07 12.44 -9.44
C ASN A 263 1.58 12.21 -9.62
N ASP A 264 2.23 12.98 -10.46
CA ASP A 264 3.65 12.85 -10.77
C ASP A 264 4.55 13.14 -9.55
N ASP A 265 4.17 14.05 -8.65
CA ASP A 265 4.93 14.33 -7.42
C ASP A 265 4.90 13.11 -6.47
N PHE A 266 3.74 12.45 -6.36
CA PHE A 266 3.63 11.20 -5.60
C PHE A 266 4.49 10.09 -6.21
N LEU A 267 4.42 9.89 -7.52
CA LEU A 267 5.22 8.88 -8.22
C LEU A 267 6.72 9.15 -8.09
N ASN A 268 7.14 10.41 -8.21
CA ASN A 268 8.53 10.84 -8.02
C ASN A 268 9.01 10.65 -6.58
N SER A 269 8.18 11.01 -5.59
CA SER A 269 8.50 10.78 -4.18
C SER A 269 8.58 9.28 -3.86
N LEU A 270 7.63 8.49 -4.36
CA LEU A 270 7.59 7.03 -4.20
C LEU A 270 8.85 6.39 -4.76
N SER A 271 9.30 6.81 -5.95
CA SER A 271 10.48 6.26 -6.63
C SER A 271 11.77 6.40 -5.82
N LYS A 272 11.86 7.42 -5.00
CA LYS A 272 13.03 7.71 -4.14
C LYS A 272 13.00 6.95 -2.81
N GLN A 273 11.80 6.66 -2.30
CA GLN A 273 11.60 6.19 -0.92
C GLN A 273 11.20 4.72 -0.81
N LEU A 274 10.72 4.11 -1.88
CA LEU A 274 10.27 2.71 -1.89
C LEU A 274 11.28 1.82 -2.62
N ARG A 275 11.46 0.59 -2.13
CA ARG A 275 12.09 -0.53 -2.86
C ARG A 275 11.24 -1.76 -2.67
N THR A 276 10.98 -2.50 -3.75
CA THR A 276 10.11 -3.69 -3.73
C THR A 276 10.48 -4.66 -4.85
N ASP A 277 10.14 -5.92 -4.69
CA ASP A 277 10.20 -6.92 -5.77
C ASP A 277 8.86 -7.12 -6.50
N LEU A 278 7.90 -6.23 -6.26
CA LEU A 278 6.68 -6.12 -7.06
C LEU A 278 7.01 -5.46 -8.41
N SER A 279 6.85 -6.19 -9.50
CA SER A 279 6.93 -5.61 -10.84
C SER A 279 5.74 -4.69 -11.12
N PHE A 280 5.81 -3.85 -12.15
CA PHE A 280 4.68 -3.03 -12.58
C PHE A 280 3.41 -3.87 -12.81
N ASN A 281 3.53 -5.03 -13.48
CA ASN A 281 2.41 -5.92 -13.73
C ASN A 281 1.82 -6.52 -12.44
N ASN A 282 2.67 -6.81 -11.44
CA ASN A 282 2.21 -7.23 -10.12
C ASN A 282 1.43 -6.12 -9.42
N MET A 283 1.91 -4.87 -9.47
CA MET A 283 1.23 -3.71 -8.89
C MET A 283 -0.13 -3.46 -9.56
N VAL A 284 -0.21 -3.57 -10.89
CA VAL A 284 -1.49 -3.50 -11.62
C VAL A 284 -2.44 -4.60 -11.16
N SER A 285 -1.96 -5.83 -11.03
CA SER A 285 -2.77 -6.97 -10.56
C SER A 285 -3.27 -6.76 -9.13
N LEU A 286 -2.44 -6.20 -8.26
CA LEU A 286 -2.81 -5.82 -6.89
C LEU A 286 -3.92 -4.77 -6.87
N ASN A 287 -3.77 -3.71 -7.64
CA ASN A 287 -4.78 -2.66 -7.73
C ASN A 287 -6.13 -3.21 -8.24
N MET A 288 -6.11 -4.01 -9.30
CA MET A 288 -7.33 -4.53 -9.93
C MET A 288 -8.06 -5.58 -9.08
N LYS A 289 -7.33 -6.49 -8.41
CA LYS A 289 -7.92 -7.68 -7.77
C LYS A 289 -7.89 -7.64 -6.25
N TYR A 290 -6.93 -6.94 -5.65
CA TYR A 290 -6.70 -6.97 -4.20
C TYR A 290 -7.20 -5.74 -3.47
N ARG A 291 -7.66 -4.71 -4.19
CA ARG A 291 -8.29 -3.54 -3.58
C ARG A 291 -9.44 -3.92 -2.64
N VAL A 292 -10.20 -4.94 -3.00
CA VAL A 292 -11.32 -5.45 -2.15
C VAL A 292 -10.84 -5.99 -0.81
N ALA A 293 -9.59 -6.43 -0.68
CA ALA A 293 -9.03 -6.91 0.58
C ALA A 293 -8.90 -5.81 1.63
N THR A 294 -8.96 -4.54 1.23
CA THR A 294 -8.87 -3.41 2.15
C THR A 294 -10.19 -3.08 2.86
N HIS A 295 -11.29 -3.78 2.56
CA HIS A 295 -12.59 -3.51 3.19
C HIS A 295 -12.61 -3.87 4.67
N HIS A 296 -11.92 -4.93 5.07
CA HIS A 296 -11.80 -5.35 6.47
C HIS A 296 -10.34 -5.46 6.86
N MET A 297 -9.94 -4.75 7.89
CA MET A 297 -8.58 -4.80 8.41
C MET A 297 -8.54 -5.53 9.75
N LYS A 298 -7.70 -6.55 9.83
CA LYS A 298 -7.32 -7.23 11.08
C LYS A 298 -5.88 -6.89 11.40
N SER A 299 -5.59 -6.58 12.65
CA SER A 299 -4.28 -6.14 13.04
C SER A 299 -3.90 -6.76 14.39
N THR A 300 -2.72 -7.36 14.45
CA THR A 300 -2.13 -7.92 15.67
C THR A 300 -0.62 -7.73 15.67
N HIS A 301 0.05 -8.16 16.70
CA HIS A 301 1.51 -8.13 16.81
C HIS A 301 2.01 -9.40 17.49
N LEU A 302 3.25 -9.77 17.21
CA LEU A 302 3.95 -10.80 17.95
C LEU A 302 4.35 -10.24 19.32
N GLN A 303 3.81 -10.82 20.39
CA GLN A 303 4.15 -10.45 21.76
C GLN A 303 5.39 -11.21 22.23
N GLY A 304 6.37 -10.47 22.72
CA GLY A 304 7.53 -11.00 23.41
C GLY A 304 7.60 -10.54 24.87
N THR A 305 8.63 -10.99 25.55
CA THR A 305 9.05 -10.51 26.87
C THR A 305 10.45 -9.93 26.73
N THR A 306 10.66 -8.74 27.24
CA THR A 306 11.99 -8.10 27.21
C THR A 306 12.93 -8.86 28.11
N GLN A 307 14.08 -9.28 27.58
CA GLN A 307 15.16 -9.95 28.29
C GLN A 307 16.49 -9.30 27.94
N VAL A 308 17.33 -9.12 28.94
CA VAL A 308 18.71 -8.65 28.77
C VAL A 308 19.61 -9.85 28.51
N ILE A 309 20.27 -9.87 27.34
CA ILE A 309 21.21 -10.92 26.97
C ILE A 309 22.54 -10.25 26.64
N GLY A 310 23.54 -10.48 27.50
CA GLY A 310 24.77 -9.67 27.47
C GLY A 310 24.47 -8.23 27.86
N GLU A 311 24.80 -7.28 26.99
CA GLU A 311 24.55 -5.83 27.20
C GLU A 311 23.37 -5.29 26.39
N ALA A 312 22.52 -6.17 25.83
CA ALA A 312 21.47 -5.77 24.91
C ALA A 312 20.10 -6.31 25.31
N ASP A 313 19.08 -5.46 25.18
CA ASP A 313 17.68 -5.84 25.36
C ASP A 313 17.14 -6.57 24.13
N PHE A 314 16.52 -7.72 24.33
CA PHE A 314 15.84 -8.49 23.29
C PHE A 314 14.38 -8.72 23.65
N GLU A 315 13.52 -8.77 22.63
CA GLU A 315 12.15 -9.25 22.75
C GLU A 315 12.11 -10.75 22.45
N VAL A 316 11.92 -11.57 23.48
CA VAL A 316 11.87 -13.03 23.38
C VAL A 316 10.42 -13.48 23.29
N ALA A 317 9.99 -13.89 22.11
CA ALA A 317 8.65 -14.45 21.92
C ALA A 317 8.64 -15.92 22.28
N SER A 318 7.69 -16.33 23.14
CA SER A 318 7.47 -17.75 23.45
C SER A 318 7.05 -18.52 22.19
N ARG A 319 7.30 -19.86 22.18
CA ARG A 319 6.83 -20.73 21.09
C ARG A 319 5.32 -20.61 20.91
N LYS A 320 4.56 -20.53 21.99
CA LYS A 320 3.11 -20.32 21.97
C LYS A 320 2.72 -19.04 21.23
N ASN A 321 3.31 -17.91 21.59
CA ASN A 321 3.01 -16.62 20.94
C ASN A 321 3.40 -16.63 19.46
N LYS A 322 4.54 -17.26 19.11
CA LYS A 322 4.94 -17.43 17.70
C LYS A 322 3.95 -18.32 16.95
N GLN A 323 3.49 -19.42 17.55
CA GLN A 323 2.53 -20.33 16.94
C GLN A 323 1.19 -19.64 16.66
N GLU A 324 0.67 -18.86 17.62
CA GLU A 324 -0.55 -18.07 17.43
C GLU A 324 -0.43 -17.12 16.21
N ILE A 325 0.71 -16.47 16.05
CA ILE A 325 0.97 -15.58 14.90
C ILE A 325 1.11 -16.38 13.60
N THR A 326 1.80 -17.51 13.65
CA THR A 326 1.92 -18.42 12.49
C THR A 326 0.54 -18.86 12.03
N ASP A 327 -0.33 -19.27 12.93
CA ASP A 327 -1.69 -19.73 12.63
C ASP A 327 -2.55 -18.59 12.06
N VAL A 328 -2.46 -17.39 12.61
CA VAL A 328 -3.15 -16.20 12.07
C VAL A 328 -2.73 -15.93 10.62
N LEU A 329 -1.43 -15.93 10.34
CA LEU A 329 -0.90 -15.64 8.99
C LEU A 329 -1.22 -16.77 8.01
N ARG A 330 -1.04 -18.03 8.41
CA ARG A 330 -1.34 -19.19 7.55
C ARG A 330 -2.83 -19.28 7.23
N LYS A 331 -3.70 -19.04 8.20
CA LYS A 331 -5.15 -18.97 7.99
C LYS A 331 -5.52 -17.83 7.01
N ALA A 332 -4.94 -16.66 7.17
CA ALA A 332 -5.17 -15.54 6.25
C ALA A 332 -4.71 -15.84 4.82
N LEU A 333 -3.69 -16.70 4.66
CA LEU A 333 -3.14 -17.14 3.37
C LEU A 333 -3.86 -18.35 2.75
N ASP A 334 -4.94 -18.85 3.35
CA ASP A 334 -5.61 -20.11 2.96
C ASP A 334 -4.64 -21.32 2.98
N LEU A 335 -3.69 -21.33 3.92
CA LEU A 335 -2.72 -22.41 4.10
C LEU A 335 -3.11 -23.32 5.28
N PRO A 336 -2.78 -24.62 5.21
CA PRO A 336 -3.00 -25.54 6.34
C PRO A 336 -2.17 -25.11 7.55
N HIS A 337 -2.59 -25.57 8.74
CA HIS A 337 -1.79 -25.44 9.97
C HIS A 337 -0.40 -26.02 9.75
N ALA A 338 0.60 -25.40 10.34
CA ALA A 338 1.96 -25.92 10.45
C ALA A 338 2.62 -25.36 11.71
N GLU A 339 3.55 -26.13 12.29
CA GLU A 339 4.35 -25.67 13.41
C GLU A 339 5.10 -24.39 13.06
N THR A 340 5.18 -23.47 14.02
CA THR A 340 5.98 -22.24 13.86
C THR A 340 7.44 -22.58 13.63
N GLY A 341 8.14 -21.66 12.99
CA GLY A 341 9.55 -21.87 12.71
C GLY A 341 10.43 -21.72 13.96
N ASP A 342 11.61 -22.31 13.87
CA ASP A 342 12.68 -22.15 14.83
C ASP A 342 13.86 -21.43 14.18
N THR A 343 14.28 -20.32 14.82
CA THR A 343 15.47 -19.56 14.43
C THR A 343 16.49 -19.48 15.57
N LEU A 344 16.23 -20.18 16.65
CA LEU A 344 17.14 -20.24 17.77
C LEU A 344 18.07 -21.43 17.53
N LYS A 345 19.36 -21.17 17.38
CA LYS A 345 20.37 -22.15 17.06
C LYS A 345 20.50 -23.17 18.21
N GLY A 346 19.77 -24.32 18.12
CA GLY A 346 19.93 -25.46 18.99
C GLY A 346 19.63 -25.24 20.48
N THR A 347 18.93 -24.18 20.82
CA THR A 347 18.51 -23.93 22.19
C THR A 347 16.99 -23.98 22.26
N ASP A 348 16.47 -24.89 23.05
CA ASP A 348 15.06 -24.89 23.50
C ASP A 348 14.88 -23.73 24.51
N LEU A 349 15.06 -22.48 24.06
CA LEU A 349 14.78 -21.29 24.86
C LEU A 349 13.27 -21.10 25.00
N GLU A 350 12.59 -22.15 25.44
CA GLU A 350 11.16 -22.14 25.75
C GLU A 350 10.86 -21.59 27.15
N SER A 351 11.86 -21.50 28.01
CA SER A 351 11.70 -20.98 29.37
C SER A 351 12.58 -19.75 29.61
N PRO A 352 12.01 -18.66 30.13
CA PRO A 352 12.78 -17.51 30.63
C PRO A 352 13.84 -17.90 31.65
N ASN A 353 13.67 -19.02 32.35
CA ASN A 353 14.55 -19.51 33.40
C ASN A 353 15.79 -20.28 32.91
N GLN A 354 15.96 -20.56 31.60
CA GLN A 354 17.14 -21.29 31.11
C GLN A 354 18.30 -20.38 30.68
N LEU A 355 18.07 -19.06 30.59
CA LEU A 355 19.15 -18.10 30.31
C LEU A 355 19.91 -17.65 31.57
N GLU A 356 19.45 -18.05 32.78
CA GLU A 356 20.12 -17.71 34.07
C GLU A 356 21.31 -18.61 34.40
N GLY A 357 21.74 -19.52 33.52
CA GLY A 357 22.70 -20.58 33.81
C GLY A 357 24.18 -20.24 33.74
N THR A 358 24.66 -18.97 33.58
CA THR A 358 26.10 -18.62 33.62
C THR A 358 26.41 -17.29 34.33
N GLY A 359 25.63 -16.89 35.29
CA GLY A 359 25.90 -15.74 36.13
C GLY A 359 25.83 -16.10 37.61
N ASN A 360 26.95 -15.97 38.28
CA ASN A 360 27.22 -16.23 39.71
C ASN A 360 26.10 -15.71 40.63
N SER A 361 25.57 -16.61 41.47
CA SER A 361 24.65 -16.32 42.56
C SER A 361 25.17 -15.29 43.51
N ASN A 362 24.49 -14.16 43.67
CA ASN A 362 24.23 -13.41 44.92
C ASN A 362 23.69 -12.04 44.56
N ASP A 363 22.36 -11.92 44.53
CA ASP A 363 21.62 -10.84 45.16
C ASP A 363 20.11 -11.04 44.89
N ALA A 364 19.42 -11.37 45.97
CA ALA A 364 17.96 -11.39 46.01
C ALA A 364 17.45 -9.96 46.19
N THR A 365 16.89 -9.37 45.19
CA THR A 365 16.00 -8.21 45.33
C THR A 365 14.75 -8.33 44.50
N THR A 366 13.67 -8.29 45.17
CA THR A 366 12.24 -8.39 44.85
C THR A 366 11.88 -7.62 43.58
N SER A 367 11.49 -8.34 42.53
CA SER A 367 10.86 -7.77 41.35
C SER A 367 9.33 -7.85 41.51
N THR A 368 8.72 -6.70 41.71
CA THR A 368 7.26 -6.51 41.65
C THR A 368 6.73 -6.88 40.27
N GLY A 369 6.00 -8.00 40.22
CA GLY A 369 5.29 -8.43 39.00
C GLY A 369 4.20 -7.44 38.64
N GLN A 370 4.39 -6.69 37.58
CA GLN A 370 3.30 -5.99 36.90
C GLN A 370 2.59 -6.97 35.98
N THR A 371 1.42 -7.39 36.41
CA THR A 371 0.46 -8.17 35.61
C THR A 371 -0.08 -7.25 34.50
N TYR A 372 0.42 -7.40 33.28
CA TYR A 372 -0.13 -6.70 32.13
C TYR A 372 -1.46 -7.33 31.75
N GLN A 373 -2.53 -6.55 31.92
CA GLN A 373 -3.85 -6.92 31.41
C GLN A 373 -3.79 -7.11 29.90
N THR A 374 -4.33 -8.22 29.44
CA THR A 374 -4.53 -8.52 28.02
C THR A 374 -5.52 -7.51 27.45
N TYR A 375 -5.03 -6.44 26.85
CA TYR A 375 -5.86 -5.54 26.08
C TYR A 375 -6.25 -6.21 24.76
N GLN A 376 -7.50 -6.66 24.68
CA GLN A 376 -8.09 -7.00 23.40
C GLN A 376 -8.04 -5.77 22.50
N THR A 377 -7.32 -5.87 21.40
CA THR A 377 -7.25 -4.83 20.37
C THR A 377 -8.66 -4.59 19.84
N PRO A 378 -9.17 -3.35 19.80
CA PRO A 378 -10.46 -3.06 19.19
C PRO A 378 -10.45 -3.54 17.74
N GLN A 379 -11.42 -4.37 17.36
CA GLN A 379 -11.65 -4.71 15.97
C GLN A 379 -12.01 -3.41 15.23
N TYR A 380 -11.15 -2.96 14.36
CA TYR A 380 -11.44 -1.85 13.47
C TYR A 380 -12.42 -2.32 12.39
N GLN A 381 -13.71 -2.05 12.59
CA GLN A 381 -14.64 -2.00 11.48
C GLN A 381 -14.42 -0.65 10.79
N GLY A 382 -13.65 -0.68 9.71
CA GLY A 382 -13.41 0.50 8.90
C GLY A 382 -14.64 0.83 8.07
N GLN A 383 -15.30 1.92 8.41
CA GLN A 383 -16.04 2.72 7.45
C GLN A 383 -15.09 3.83 6.98
N TYR A 384 -14.63 3.71 5.76
CA TYR A 384 -13.95 4.78 5.00
C TYR A 384 -14.80 5.15 3.80
#